data_dd2d0e11e68bec55922b9c24a751c51f
#
_entry.id   dd2d0e11e68bec55922b9c24a751c51f
#
_cell.length_a   1.000
_cell.length_b   1.000
_cell.length_c   1.000
_cell.angle_alpha   90.00
_cell.angle_beta   90.00
_cell.angle_gamma   90.00
#
_symmetry.space_group_name_H-M   'P 1'
#
loop_
_entity.id
_entity.type
_entity.pdbx_description
1 polymer ?
#
loop_
_entity_poly.entity_id
_entity_poly.type
_entity_poly.pdbx_seq_one_letter_code
_entity_poly.pdbx_strand_id
1 'polypeptide(L)'
;MPERQYPFIDIAVHARVREHFARGDASVLFSKNVARVLWANDQGAKLFGTTSVYDFIDTDLDPSDLSLRQLRAAAAQLAAVGDRRQLLIRMASGFRRLPLNAAVELIRIGPGEEAILFTVPNNGKALSTEARAEAMIAGLDGPDTHMAVLDADGTVIAGSPGFESLGLSADIRRTLVAAAASDKDRLIKRPVATEKGRLPAAVGKISDHPALHLLFAVEAILEKSE
;
A
#
# COMPACT_ATOMS: atom_id res chain seq x y z
N MET A 1 -6.78 -13.08 20.71
CA MET A 1 -5.45 -12.98 20.04
C MET A 1 -5.27 -11.54 19.63
N PRO A 2 -4.12 -10.92 19.88
CA PRO A 2 -3.90 -9.55 19.40
C PRO A 2 -4.08 -9.52 17.89
N GLU A 3 -4.83 -8.55 17.40
CA GLU A 3 -5.10 -8.36 15.99
C GLU A 3 -3.78 -8.04 15.28
N ARG A 4 -3.45 -8.83 14.26
CA ARG A 4 -2.20 -8.66 13.53
C ARG A 4 -2.34 -7.47 12.61
N GLN A 5 -1.62 -6.40 12.90
CA GLN A 5 -1.45 -5.28 11.99
C GLN A 5 -0.30 -5.60 11.02
N TYR A 6 -0.52 -5.34 9.75
CA TYR A 6 0.51 -5.52 8.72
C TYR A 6 1.16 -4.17 8.43
N PRO A 7 2.50 -4.06 8.49
CA PRO A 7 3.16 -2.86 7.99
C PRO A 7 2.78 -2.61 6.53
N PHE A 8 2.53 -1.36 6.18
CA PHE A 8 2.04 -0.97 4.86
C PHE A 8 2.91 -1.56 3.74
N ILE A 9 4.24 -1.44 3.88
CA ILE A 9 5.19 -1.85 2.85
C ILE A 9 5.22 -3.38 2.63
N ASP A 10 4.91 -4.17 3.66
CA ASP A 10 4.91 -5.64 3.56
C ASP A 10 3.82 -6.12 2.59
N ILE A 11 2.68 -5.46 2.61
CA ILE A 11 1.59 -5.74 1.69
C ILE A 11 1.84 -5.09 0.31
N ALA A 12 2.39 -3.87 0.29
CA ALA A 12 2.67 -3.16 -0.94
C ALA A 12 3.61 -3.91 -1.89
N VAL A 13 4.59 -4.67 -1.37
CA VAL A 13 5.51 -5.50 -2.18
C VAL A 13 4.94 -6.86 -2.58
N HIS A 14 3.79 -7.26 -2.01
CA HIS A 14 3.18 -8.55 -2.32
C HIS A 14 2.88 -8.69 -3.81
N ALA A 15 3.20 -9.84 -4.42
CA ALA A 15 3.15 -10.04 -5.86
C ALA A 15 1.80 -9.66 -6.51
N ARG A 16 0.68 -9.95 -5.82
CA ARG A 16 -0.66 -9.65 -6.35
C ARG A 16 -1.09 -8.19 -6.11
N VAL A 17 -0.53 -7.54 -5.10
CA VAL A 17 -0.88 -6.16 -4.72
C VAL A 17 -0.04 -5.14 -5.49
N ARG A 18 1.28 -5.36 -5.59
CA ARG A 18 2.22 -4.37 -6.14
C ARG A 18 1.91 -3.95 -7.58
N GLU A 19 1.40 -4.86 -8.42
CA GLU A 19 1.06 -4.53 -9.80
C GLU A 19 -0.07 -3.51 -9.89
N HIS A 20 -1.12 -3.69 -9.10
CA HIS A 20 -2.23 -2.76 -9.01
C HIS A 20 -1.79 -1.44 -8.38
N PHE A 21 -1.00 -1.52 -7.31
CA PHE A 21 -0.44 -0.37 -6.63
C PHE A 21 0.44 0.48 -7.56
N ALA A 22 1.32 -0.16 -8.34
CA ALA A 22 2.18 0.52 -9.32
C ALA A 22 1.42 1.20 -10.47
N ARG A 23 0.25 0.68 -10.83
CA ARG A 23 -0.59 1.27 -11.88
C ARG A 23 -1.47 2.42 -11.38
N GLY A 24 -1.60 2.60 -10.09
CA GLY A 24 -2.53 3.54 -9.49
C GLY A 24 -3.98 3.05 -9.49
N ASP A 25 -4.19 1.73 -9.57
CA ASP A 25 -5.51 1.13 -9.37
C ASP A 25 -5.93 1.35 -7.91
N ALA A 26 -7.21 1.61 -7.67
CA ALA A 26 -7.73 1.59 -6.32
C ALA A 26 -7.67 0.15 -5.77
N SER A 27 -7.02 -0.03 -4.63
CA SER A 27 -6.75 -1.34 -4.06
C SER A 27 -7.02 -1.35 -2.56
N VAL A 28 -7.78 -2.34 -2.11
CA VAL A 28 -8.06 -2.57 -0.69
C VAL A 28 -7.91 -4.06 -0.39
N LEU A 29 -7.21 -4.38 0.69
CA LEU A 29 -7.11 -5.73 1.20
C LEU A 29 -8.00 -5.87 2.42
N PHE A 30 -8.96 -6.78 2.32
CA PHE A 30 -9.86 -7.13 3.42
C PHE A 30 -9.48 -8.47 4.05
N SER A 31 -9.86 -8.66 5.31
CA SER A 31 -9.89 -10.00 5.89
C SER A 31 -10.73 -10.95 5.04
N LYS A 32 -10.49 -12.25 5.13
CA LYS A 32 -11.18 -13.28 4.29
C LYS A 32 -12.71 -13.17 4.32
N ASN A 33 -13.28 -12.81 5.46
CA ASN A 33 -14.73 -12.61 5.64
C ASN A 33 -15.21 -11.19 5.35
N VAL A 34 -14.32 -10.30 4.88
CA VAL A 34 -14.60 -8.88 4.62
C VAL A 34 -15.17 -8.16 5.86
N ALA A 35 -14.64 -8.49 7.02
CA ALA A 35 -15.03 -7.87 8.29
C ALA A 35 -14.12 -6.68 8.67
N ARG A 36 -12.90 -6.65 8.15
CA ARG A 36 -11.90 -5.60 8.46
C ARG A 36 -11.11 -5.22 7.21
N VAL A 37 -10.64 -3.98 7.18
CA VAL A 37 -9.61 -3.53 6.25
C VAL A 37 -8.25 -3.91 6.83
N LEU A 38 -7.41 -4.58 6.04
CA LEU A 38 -6.05 -4.95 6.42
C LEU A 38 -5.01 -4.01 5.80
N TRP A 39 -5.32 -3.47 4.65
CA TRP A 39 -4.46 -2.56 3.90
C TRP A 39 -5.29 -1.85 2.81
N ALA A 40 -4.89 -0.64 2.47
CA ALA A 40 -5.42 0.08 1.32
C ALA A 40 -4.36 1.04 0.77
N ASN A 41 -4.46 1.40 -0.51
CA ASN A 41 -3.81 2.59 -1.02
C ASN A 41 -4.75 3.80 -0.94
N ASP A 42 -4.25 4.99 -1.22
CA ASP A 42 -5.03 6.24 -1.18
C ASP A 42 -6.28 6.18 -2.08
N GLN A 43 -6.15 5.63 -3.30
CA GLN A 43 -7.26 5.49 -4.23
C GLN A 43 -8.34 4.54 -3.68
N GLY A 44 -7.92 3.47 -3.02
CA GLY A 44 -8.83 2.54 -2.35
C GLY A 44 -9.55 3.19 -1.17
N ALA A 45 -8.84 3.89 -0.30
CA ALA A 45 -9.43 4.62 0.82
C ALA A 45 -10.44 5.67 0.35
N LYS A 46 -10.13 6.43 -0.69
CA LYS A 46 -11.04 7.43 -1.29
C LYS A 46 -12.31 6.84 -1.86
N LEU A 47 -12.26 5.63 -2.43
CA LEU A 47 -13.48 4.94 -2.89
C LEU A 47 -14.46 4.67 -1.75
N PHE A 48 -13.95 4.46 -0.54
CA PHE A 48 -14.75 4.26 0.67
C PHE A 48 -15.00 5.55 1.47
N GLY A 49 -14.69 6.71 0.87
CA GLY A 49 -14.99 8.02 1.44
C GLY A 49 -14.00 8.51 2.50
N THR A 50 -12.83 7.89 2.59
CA THR A 50 -11.79 8.25 3.57
C THR A 50 -10.61 8.91 2.86
N THR A 51 -10.03 9.94 3.47
CA THR A 51 -8.87 10.69 2.92
C THR A 51 -7.53 10.24 3.50
N SER A 52 -7.56 9.47 4.60
CA SER A 52 -6.39 8.87 5.23
C SER A 52 -6.45 7.36 5.10
N VAL A 53 -5.37 6.74 4.69
CA VAL A 53 -5.26 5.29 4.60
C VAL A 53 -5.33 4.65 6.00
N TYR A 54 -4.68 5.26 6.98
CA TYR A 54 -4.66 4.73 8.35
C TYR A 54 -6.04 4.81 9.00
N ASP A 55 -6.75 5.93 8.84
CA ASP A 55 -8.12 6.07 9.35
C ASP A 55 -9.05 5.04 8.71
N PHE A 56 -8.83 4.72 7.43
CA PHE A 56 -9.61 3.68 6.75
C PHE A 56 -9.33 2.28 7.29
N ILE A 57 -8.07 1.96 7.58
CA ILE A 57 -7.69 0.66 8.17
C ILE A 57 -8.30 0.50 9.56
N ASP A 58 -8.39 1.57 10.33
CA ASP A 58 -8.95 1.58 11.69
C ASP A 58 -10.48 1.73 11.73
N THR A 59 -11.13 1.91 10.57
CA THR A 59 -12.58 2.09 10.48
C THR A 59 -13.33 0.77 10.68
N ASP A 60 -14.35 0.79 11.53
CA ASP A 60 -15.33 -0.28 11.60
C ASP A 60 -16.22 -0.28 10.35
N LEU A 61 -16.24 -1.40 9.64
CA LEU A 61 -17.03 -1.56 8.44
C LEU A 61 -18.52 -1.76 8.77
N ASP A 62 -19.40 -0.87 8.27
CA ASP A 62 -20.85 -1.02 8.41
C ASP A 62 -21.35 -2.27 7.69
N PRO A 63 -21.86 -3.29 8.40
CA PRO A 63 -22.36 -4.50 7.75
C PRO A 63 -23.60 -4.26 6.88
N SER A 64 -24.29 -3.15 7.05
CA SER A 64 -25.48 -2.78 6.27
C SER A 64 -25.14 -2.09 4.95
N ASP A 65 -23.91 -1.61 4.77
CA ASP A 65 -23.49 -0.93 3.55
C ASP A 65 -23.67 -1.84 2.31
N LEU A 66 -24.33 -1.32 1.29
CA LEU A 66 -24.63 -2.07 0.09
C LEU A 66 -23.39 -2.53 -0.67
N SER A 67 -22.37 -1.69 -0.74
CA SER A 67 -21.11 -2.00 -1.43
C SER A 67 -20.39 -3.14 -0.72
N LEU A 68 -20.33 -3.10 0.61
CA LEU A 68 -19.72 -4.18 1.42
C LEU A 68 -20.52 -5.48 1.33
N ARG A 69 -21.85 -5.41 1.26
CA ARG A 69 -22.69 -6.59 1.06
C ARG A 69 -22.44 -7.25 -0.31
N GLN A 70 -22.34 -6.45 -1.37
CA GLN A 70 -22.01 -6.94 -2.71
C GLN A 70 -20.61 -7.58 -2.72
N LEU A 71 -19.63 -6.93 -2.08
CA LEU A 71 -18.26 -7.42 -1.98
C LEU A 71 -18.19 -8.73 -1.22
N ARG A 72 -18.86 -8.86 -0.07
CA ARG A 72 -18.95 -10.11 0.70
C ARG A 72 -19.56 -11.24 -0.12
N ALA A 73 -20.64 -10.96 -0.85
CA ALA A 73 -21.31 -11.96 -1.68
C ALA A 73 -20.39 -12.46 -2.82
N ALA A 74 -19.61 -11.57 -3.42
CA ALA A 74 -18.62 -11.94 -4.43
C ALA A 74 -17.45 -12.73 -3.82
N ALA A 75 -16.93 -12.29 -2.68
CA ALA A 75 -15.82 -12.96 -1.97
C ALA A 75 -16.20 -14.37 -1.49
N ALA A 76 -17.45 -14.58 -1.04
CA ALA A 76 -17.94 -15.90 -0.62
C ALA A 76 -17.95 -16.95 -1.74
N GLN A 77 -17.83 -16.53 -2.99
CA GLN A 77 -17.78 -17.45 -4.14
C GLN A 77 -16.35 -17.83 -4.56
N LEU A 78 -15.33 -17.30 -3.87
CA LEU A 78 -13.93 -17.65 -4.08
C LEU A 78 -13.58 -18.86 -3.22
N ALA A 79 -13.26 -19.98 -3.85
CA ALA A 79 -13.04 -21.25 -3.16
C ALA A 79 -11.56 -21.49 -2.81
N ALA A 80 -10.63 -21.05 -3.68
CA ALA A 80 -9.22 -21.32 -3.56
C ALA A 80 -8.37 -20.04 -3.76
N VAL A 81 -7.17 -20.04 -3.18
CA VAL A 81 -6.19 -18.98 -3.40
C VAL A 81 -5.88 -18.86 -4.89
N GLY A 82 -5.98 -17.65 -5.43
CA GLY A 82 -5.87 -17.35 -6.86
C GLY A 82 -7.22 -17.23 -7.57
N ASP A 83 -8.31 -17.67 -6.96
CA ASP A 83 -9.64 -17.41 -7.54
C ASP A 83 -9.91 -15.91 -7.61
N ARG A 84 -10.40 -15.47 -8.75
CA ARG A 84 -10.71 -14.08 -9.04
C ARG A 84 -12.08 -13.94 -9.66
N ARG A 85 -12.79 -12.89 -9.27
CA ARG A 85 -14.11 -12.58 -9.79
C ARG A 85 -14.24 -11.11 -10.13
N GLN A 86 -14.79 -10.82 -11.29
CA GLN A 86 -15.20 -9.45 -11.65
C GLN A 86 -16.63 -9.21 -11.20
N LEU A 87 -16.90 -7.99 -10.78
CA LEU A 87 -18.23 -7.55 -10.37
C LEU A 87 -18.44 -6.08 -10.71
N LEU A 88 -19.70 -5.74 -10.95
CA LEU A 88 -20.13 -4.36 -11.03
C LEU A 88 -20.59 -3.94 -9.64
N ILE A 89 -19.80 -3.11 -8.96
CA ILE A 89 -20.10 -2.62 -7.62
C ILE A 89 -20.62 -1.18 -7.68
N ARG A 90 -21.57 -0.84 -6.81
CA ARG A 90 -22.09 0.52 -6.71
C ARG A 90 -21.51 1.22 -5.50
N MET A 91 -20.53 2.11 -5.75
CA MET A 91 -19.88 2.90 -4.72
C MET A 91 -20.56 4.25 -4.54
N ALA A 92 -20.60 4.72 -3.29
CA ALA A 92 -21.09 6.05 -2.98
C ALA A 92 -20.10 7.12 -3.50
N SER A 93 -20.59 8.11 -4.21
CA SER A 93 -19.83 9.29 -4.65
C SER A 93 -20.69 10.53 -4.38
N GLY A 94 -20.50 11.16 -3.22
CA GLY A 94 -21.39 12.20 -2.74
C GLY A 94 -22.83 11.70 -2.59
N PHE A 95 -23.78 12.37 -3.24
CA PHE A 95 -25.20 11.98 -3.22
C PHE A 95 -25.59 10.92 -4.26
N ARG A 96 -24.65 10.43 -5.05
CA ARG A 96 -24.90 9.45 -6.11
C ARG A 96 -24.18 8.16 -5.84
N ARG A 97 -24.70 7.08 -6.40
CA ARG A 97 -24.01 5.78 -6.46
C ARG A 97 -23.59 5.53 -7.90
N LEU A 98 -22.27 5.40 -8.10
CA LEU A 98 -21.69 5.14 -9.41
C LEU A 98 -21.36 3.65 -9.55
N PRO A 99 -21.75 3.01 -10.66
CA PRO A 99 -21.33 1.65 -10.95
C PRO A 99 -19.86 1.66 -11.37
N LEU A 100 -19.04 0.80 -10.75
CA LEU A 100 -17.64 0.62 -11.07
C LEU A 100 -17.37 -0.86 -11.38
N ASN A 101 -16.56 -1.09 -12.41
CA ASN A 101 -16.01 -2.42 -12.66
C ASN A 101 -14.90 -2.69 -11.64
N ALA A 102 -15.12 -3.71 -10.82
CA ALA A 102 -14.19 -4.12 -9.79
C ALA A 102 -13.81 -5.58 -9.94
N ALA A 103 -12.77 -6.00 -9.26
CA ALA A 103 -12.43 -7.40 -9.09
C ALA A 103 -12.17 -7.71 -7.61
N VAL A 104 -12.51 -8.93 -7.22
CA VAL A 104 -12.11 -9.53 -5.95
C VAL A 104 -11.28 -10.76 -6.22
N GLU A 105 -10.24 -10.96 -5.43
CA GLU A 105 -9.33 -12.10 -5.55
C GLU A 105 -8.99 -12.64 -4.16
N LEU A 106 -9.00 -13.96 -3.99
CA LEU A 106 -8.54 -14.60 -2.77
C LEU A 106 -7.03 -14.77 -2.86
N ILE A 107 -6.29 -14.08 -2.02
CA ILE A 107 -4.82 -14.13 -1.99
C ILE A 107 -4.32 -14.66 -0.64
N ARG A 108 -3.09 -15.15 -0.62
CA ARG A 108 -2.40 -15.56 0.61
C ARG A 108 -1.35 -14.51 0.97
N ILE A 109 -1.48 -13.91 2.14
CA ILE A 109 -0.60 -12.84 2.63
C ILE A 109 0.44 -13.31 3.64
N GLY A 110 0.28 -14.52 4.14
CA GLY A 110 1.20 -15.16 5.08
C GLY A 110 0.90 -16.64 5.24
N PRO A 111 1.70 -17.40 5.97
CA PRO A 111 1.45 -18.83 6.21
C PRO A 111 0.08 -19.04 6.86
N GLY A 112 -0.84 -19.68 6.14
CA GLY A 112 -2.21 -19.92 6.58
C GLY A 112 -3.12 -18.68 6.64
N GLU A 113 -2.63 -17.52 6.18
CA GLU A 113 -3.39 -16.26 6.20
C GLU A 113 -3.90 -15.91 4.81
N GLU A 114 -5.20 -15.94 4.63
CA GLU A 114 -5.89 -15.60 3.39
C GLU A 114 -6.62 -14.27 3.55
N ALA A 115 -6.67 -13.50 2.47
CA ALA A 115 -7.30 -12.20 2.43
C ALA A 115 -7.98 -11.97 1.08
N ILE A 116 -8.92 -11.04 1.05
CA ILE A 116 -9.62 -10.62 -0.17
C ILE A 116 -8.99 -9.34 -0.68
N LEU A 117 -8.36 -9.40 -1.83
CA LEU A 117 -7.89 -8.24 -2.58
C LEU A 117 -9.02 -7.70 -3.45
N PHE A 118 -9.49 -6.50 -3.14
CA PHE A 118 -10.45 -5.75 -3.94
C PHE A 118 -9.72 -4.71 -4.77
N THR A 119 -10.00 -4.66 -6.07
CA THR A 119 -9.36 -3.71 -6.98
C THR A 119 -10.37 -3.07 -7.94
N VAL A 120 -10.17 -1.79 -8.21
CA VAL A 120 -10.86 -1.04 -9.26
C VAL A 120 -9.79 -0.44 -10.18
N PRO A 121 -9.78 -0.79 -11.46
CA PRO A 121 -8.80 -0.27 -12.40
C PRO A 121 -8.85 1.26 -12.49
N ASN A 122 -7.69 1.88 -12.60
CA ASN A 122 -7.60 3.29 -12.99
C ASN A 122 -7.94 3.41 -14.48
N ASN A 123 -9.17 3.83 -14.78
CA ASN A 123 -9.66 4.01 -16.15
C ASN A 123 -9.29 5.38 -16.75
N GLY A 124 -8.44 6.15 -16.06
CA GLY A 124 -7.93 7.45 -16.54
C GLY A 124 -6.83 7.31 -17.59
N LYS A 125 -6.25 8.46 -17.97
CA LYS A 125 -5.02 8.47 -18.78
C LYS A 125 -3.90 7.75 -18.02
N ALA A 126 -3.01 7.07 -18.76
CA ALA A 126 -1.83 6.49 -18.17
C ALA A 126 -1.07 7.55 -17.36
N LEU A 127 -0.86 7.27 -16.07
CA LEU A 127 -0.13 8.18 -15.19
C LEU A 127 1.33 8.26 -15.59
N SER A 128 1.92 9.47 -15.53
CA SER A 128 3.37 9.62 -15.61
C SER A 128 4.05 8.90 -14.45
N THR A 129 5.37 8.73 -14.54
CA THR A 129 6.15 8.12 -13.46
C THR A 129 6.04 8.93 -12.17
N GLU A 130 6.09 10.25 -12.27
CA GLU A 130 5.94 11.19 -11.15
C GLU A 130 4.55 11.07 -10.50
N ALA A 131 3.50 11.10 -11.31
CA ALA A 131 2.14 10.98 -10.81
C ALA A 131 1.87 9.61 -10.14
N ARG A 132 2.50 8.54 -10.63
CA ARG A 132 2.45 7.21 -9.97
C ARG A 132 3.17 7.26 -8.62
N ALA A 133 4.35 7.87 -8.58
CA ALA A 133 5.14 7.99 -7.35
C ALA A 133 4.39 8.81 -6.29
N GLU A 134 3.80 9.94 -6.66
CA GLU A 134 2.97 10.75 -5.77
C GLU A 134 1.77 9.97 -5.26
N ALA A 135 1.08 9.22 -6.13
CA ALA A 135 -0.06 8.39 -5.75
C ALA A 135 0.31 7.25 -4.76
N MET A 136 1.55 6.74 -4.82
CA MET A 136 2.00 5.67 -3.92
C MET A 136 2.15 6.14 -2.46
N ILE A 137 2.49 7.40 -2.22
CA ILE A 137 2.70 7.96 -0.88
C ILE A 137 1.52 8.80 -0.40
N ALA A 138 0.55 9.08 -1.26
CA ALA A 138 -0.64 9.84 -0.88
C ALA A 138 -1.46 9.14 0.20
N GLY A 139 -2.03 9.92 1.12
CA GLY A 139 -2.88 9.41 2.19
C GLY A 139 -2.16 8.66 3.32
N LEU A 140 -0.82 8.66 3.32
CA LEU A 140 0.04 7.99 4.31
C LEU A 140 0.74 8.97 5.26
N ASP A 141 0.35 10.24 5.23
CA ASP A 141 1.01 11.27 6.02
C ASP A 141 0.88 11.00 7.54
N GLY A 142 2.00 11.13 8.22
CA GLY A 142 2.10 11.02 9.68
C GLY A 142 3.25 11.87 10.19
N PRO A 143 3.17 12.38 11.45
CA PRO A 143 4.15 13.32 11.99
C PRO A 143 5.56 12.74 12.08
N ASP A 144 5.66 11.44 12.33
CA ASP A 144 6.93 10.75 12.58
C ASP A 144 7.30 9.77 11.45
N THR A 145 6.58 9.81 10.33
CA THR A 145 6.81 8.90 9.19
C THR A 145 7.19 9.70 7.95
N HIS A 146 8.34 9.36 7.38
CA HIS A 146 8.84 9.95 6.16
C HIS A 146 8.88 8.89 5.05
N MET A 147 8.42 9.26 3.88
CA MET A 147 8.31 8.36 2.74
C MET A 147 8.90 8.99 1.50
N ALA A 148 9.45 8.16 0.63
CA ALA A 148 9.82 8.56 -0.71
C ALA A 148 9.63 7.40 -1.69
N VAL A 149 9.44 7.76 -2.95
CA VAL A 149 9.55 6.83 -4.08
C VAL A 149 10.85 7.16 -4.81
N LEU A 150 11.67 6.14 -4.99
CA LEU A 150 12.98 6.23 -5.60
C LEU A 150 13.02 5.46 -6.92
N ASP A 151 13.80 5.97 -7.88
CA ASP A 151 14.11 5.23 -9.10
C ASP A 151 15.20 4.14 -8.88
N ALA A 152 15.67 3.53 -9.95
CA ALA A 152 16.71 2.50 -9.91
C ALA A 152 18.06 3.01 -9.37
N ASP A 153 18.33 4.29 -9.50
CA ASP A 153 19.60 4.93 -9.08
C ASP A 153 19.49 5.57 -7.68
N GLY A 154 18.34 5.44 -7.02
CA GLY A 154 18.08 6.05 -5.72
C GLY A 154 17.74 7.55 -5.78
N THR A 155 17.38 8.05 -6.97
CA THR A 155 16.88 9.43 -7.14
C THR A 155 15.47 9.52 -6.60
N VAL A 156 15.16 10.55 -5.84
CA VAL A 156 13.82 10.82 -5.31
C VAL A 156 12.92 11.30 -6.44
N ILE A 157 11.86 10.55 -6.74
CA ILE A 157 10.83 10.93 -7.70
C ILE A 157 9.69 11.67 -6.99
N ALA A 158 9.29 11.18 -5.82
CA ALA A 158 8.32 11.82 -4.94
C ALA A 158 8.73 11.60 -3.49
N GLY A 159 8.44 12.56 -2.61
CA GLY A 159 8.73 12.47 -1.18
C GLY A 159 7.66 13.14 -0.35
N SER A 160 7.43 12.61 0.85
CA SER A 160 6.57 13.23 1.85
C SER A 160 7.18 14.54 2.36
N PRO A 161 6.37 15.47 2.88
CA PRO A 161 6.88 16.64 3.56
C PRO A 161 7.88 16.23 4.66
N GLY A 162 9.06 16.83 4.67
CA GLY A 162 10.10 16.51 5.65
C GLY A 162 11.01 15.34 5.29
N PHE A 163 10.77 14.60 4.22
CA PHE A 163 11.68 13.52 3.81
C PHE A 163 13.12 14.03 3.57
N GLU A 164 13.26 15.18 2.91
CA GLU A 164 14.56 15.77 2.64
C GLU A 164 15.33 16.15 3.91
N SER A 165 14.61 16.51 4.99
CA SER A 165 15.19 16.84 6.29
C SER A 165 15.87 15.65 7.00
N LEU A 166 15.67 14.44 6.50
CA LEU A 166 16.40 13.26 6.98
C LEU A 166 17.87 13.25 6.56
N GLY A 167 18.24 14.00 5.53
CA GLY A 167 19.62 14.05 5.04
C GLY A 167 20.14 12.70 4.54
N LEU A 168 19.27 11.84 3.98
CA LEU A 168 19.68 10.58 3.37
C LEU A 168 20.53 10.86 2.11
N SER A 169 21.83 10.53 2.19
CA SER A 169 22.71 10.74 1.05
C SER A 169 22.34 9.89 -0.16
N ALA A 170 22.72 10.33 -1.36
CA ALA A 170 22.47 9.60 -2.61
C ALA A 170 23.09 8.19 -2.57
N ASP A 171 24.26 8.02 -1.95
CA ASP A 171 24.92 6.72 -1.84
C ASP A 171 24.15 5.76 -0.93
N ILE A 172 23.61 6.25 0.18
CA ILE A 172 22.73 5.45 1.06
C ILE A 172 21.48 5.03 0.28
N ARG A 173 20.81 5.95 -0.39
CA ARG A 173 19.60 5.63 -1.18
C ARG A 173 19.90 4.59 -2.27
N ARG A 174 21.00 4.76 -3.03
CA ARG A 174 21.43 3.81 -4.06
C ARG A 174 21.69 2.42 -3.48
N THR A 175 22.37 2.34 -2.33
CA THR A 175 22.64 1.08 -1.66
C THR A 175 21.35 0.38 -1.20
N LEU A 176 20.39 1.14 -0.68
CA LEU A 176 19.09 0.62 -0.24
C LEU A 176 18.28 0.05 -1.41
N VAL A 177 18.21 0.80 -2.50
CA VAL A 177 17.51 0.40 -3.73
C VAL A 177 18.12 -0.88 -4.31
N ALA A 178 19.44 -0.94 -4.43
CA ALA A 178 20.15 -2.14 -4.92
C ALA A 178 19.90 -3.37 -4.03
N ALA A 179 19.91 -3.18 -2.72
CA ALA A 179 19.63 -4.27 -1.78
C ALA A 179 18.19 -4.78 -1.90
N ALA A 180 17.20 -3.90 -1.98
CA ALA A 180 15.79 -4.27 -2.17
C ALA A 180 15.54 -4.95 -3.54
N ALA A 181 16.22 -4.48 -4.59
CA ALA A 181 16.12 -5.06 -5.93
C ALA A 181 16.69 -6.48 -6.01
N SER A 182 17.69 -6.80 -5.19
CA SER A 182 18.37 -8.11 -5.14
C SER A 182 17.73 -9.07 -4.14
N ASP A 183 16.84 -8.58 -3.26
CA ASP A 183 16.18 -9.41 -2.27
C ASP A 183 15.06 -10.25 -2.90
N LYS A 184 14.95 -11.52 -2.47
CA LYS A 184 13.92 -12.45 -2.99
C LYS A 184 12.49 -11.98 -2.72
N ASP A 185 12.28 -11.33 -1.58
CA ASP A 185 10.99 -10.81 -1.16
C ASP A 185 10.79 -9.34 -1.61
N ARG A 186 11.78 -8.77 -2.31
CA ARG A 186 11.79 -7.38 -2.82
C ARG A 186 11.69 -6.33 -1.70
N LEU A 187 12.04 -6.69 -0.49
CA LEU A 187 11.88 -5.88 0.71
C LEU A 187 13.08 -6.04 1.63
N ILE A 188 13.64 -4.91 2.04
CA ILE A 188 14.64 -4.88 3.11
C ILE A 188 14.15 -4.00 4.26
N LYS A 189 14.51 -4.37 5.47
CA LYS A 189 14.24 -3.60 6.69
C LYS A 189 15.53 -3.50 7.49
N ARG A 190 16.03 -2.29 7.67
CA ARG A 190 17.23 -2.04 8.46
C ARG A 190 17.31 -0.58 8.90
N PRO A 191 17.97 -0.28 10.03
CA PRO A 191 18.27 1.09 10.41
C PRO A 191 19.17 1.76 9.38
N VAL A 192 18.86 3.03 9.06
CA VAL A 192 19.66 3.88 8.17
C VAL A 192 20.21 5.07 8.92
N ALA A 193 21.40 5.53 8.54
CA ALA A 193 22.00 6.73 9.07
C ALA A 193 21.35 7.96 8.39
N THR A 194 20.89 8.88 9.21
CA THR A 194 20.29 10.15 8.81
C THR A 194 20.92 11.30 9.60
N GLU A 195 20.63 12.54 9.24
CA GLU A 195 21.03 13.71 10.04
C GLU A 195 20.38 13.72 11.43
N LYS A 196 19.22 13.05 11.57
CA LYS A 196 18.51 12.88 12.85
C LYS A 196 18.96 11.65 13.65
N GLY A 197 20.04 10.97 13.24
CA GLY A 197 20.52 9.74 13.84
C GLY A 197 20.16 8.49 13.04
N ARG A 198 20.19 7.32 13.69
CA ARG A 198 19.83 6.05 13.04
C ARG A 198 18.35 5.80 13.20
N LEU A 199 17.63 5.79 12.09
CA LEU A 199 16.18 5.56 12.04
C LEU A 199 15.85 4.18 11.46
N PRO A 200 14.82 3.49 11.99
CA PRO A 200 14.25 2.33 11.33
C PRO A 200 13.77 2.69 9.94
N ALA A 201 14.16 1.90 8.96
CA ALA A 201 13.72 2.10 7.58
C ALA A 201 13.38 0.77 6.90
N ALA A 202 12.51 0.86 5.91
CA ALA A 202 12.14 -0.22 5.03
C ALA A 202 12.14 0.28 3.59
N VAL A 203 12.65 -0.54 2.67
CA VAL A 203 12.61 -0.25 1.22
C VAL A 203 12.08 -1.46 0.49
N GLY A 204 11.05 -1.24 -0.32
CA GLY A 204 10.42 -2.25 -1.13
C GLY A 204 10.41 -1.90 -2.61
N LYS A 205 10.77 -2.85 -3.48
CA LYS A 205 10.67 -2.67 -4.92
C LYS A 205 9.25 -2.97 -5.40
N ILE A 206 8.54 -1.93 -5.84
CA ILE A 206 7.13 -2.00 -6.23
C ILE A 206 6.97 -2.33 -7.71
N SER A 207 7.77 -1.69 -8.57
CA SER A 207 7.69 -1.83 -10.03
C SER A 207 9.04 -2.12 -10.66
N ASP A 208 9.03 -2.82 -11.79
CA ASP A 208 10.23 -3.10 -12.59
C ASP A 208 10.35 -2.16 -13.81
N HIS A 209 9.22 -1.71 -14.36
CA HIS A 209 9.18 -0.88 -15.58
C HIS A 209 8.11 0.23 -15.45
N PRO A 210 8.52 1.47 -15.08
CA PRO A 210 9.84 1.88 -14.58
C PRO A 210 10.16 1.24 -13.22
N ALA A 211 11.45 1.12 -12.89
CA ALA A 211 11.86 0.64 -11.57
C ALA A 211 11.51 1.69 -10.51
N LEU A 212 10.61 1.33 -9.60
CA LEU A 212 10.14 2.20 -8.50
C LEU A 212 10.29 1.46 -7.17
N HIS A 213 10.87 2.16 -6.21
CA HIS A 213 11.11 1.67 -4.86
C HIS A 213 10.43 2.58 -3.86
N LEU A 214 9.64 2.01 -2.96
CA LEU A 214 9.01 2.74 -1.86
C LEU A 214 9.90 2.64 -0.62
N LEU A 215 10.26 3.79 -0.06
CA LEU A 215 11.03 3.90 1.16
C LEU A 215 10.18 4.49 2.27
N PHE A 216 10.23 3.87 3.44
CA PHE A 216 9.71 4.39 4.70
C PHE A 216 10.87 4.57 5.69
N ALA A 217 10.88 5.69 6.40
CA ALA A 217 11.72 5.92 7.56
C ALA A 217 10.86 6.49 8.69
N VAL A 218 11.01 5.93 9.89
CA VAL A 218 10.19 6.32 11.04
C VAL A 218 11.09 6.99 12.08
N GLU A 219 10.71 8.18 12.54
CA GLU A 219 11.36 8.86 13.64
C GLU A 219 10.98 8.19 14.98
N ALA A 220 11.36 6.92 15.16
CA ALA A 220 11.32 6.30 16.47
C ALA A 220 12.65 6.58 17.17
N ILE A 221 12.63 7.20 18.33
CA ILE A 221 13.80 7.28 19.18
C ILE A 221 14.13 5.85 19.59
N LEU A 222 15.10 5.24 18.91
CA LEU A 222 15.72 4.02 19.40
C LEU A 222 16.49 4.45 20.66
N GLU A 223 15.89 4.28 21.83
CA GLU A 223 16.62 4.39 23.09
C GLU A 223 17.86 3.52 22.97
N LYS A 224 19.02 4.14 23.15
CA LYS A 224 20.28 3.40 23.25
C LYS A 224 20.10 2.43 24.40
N SER A 225 19.99 1.14 24.10
CA SER A 225 20.25 0.11 25.10
C SER A 225 21.68 0.28 25.55
N GLU A 226 21.89 0.73 26.81
CA GLU A 226 23.14 0.71 27.47
C GLU A 226 23.62 -0.75 27.66
#